data_43ffeb64c4476d383a94f9e75539dfec
#
_entry.id   43ffeb64c4476d383a94f9e75539dfec
#
_cell.length_a   1.000
_cell.length_b   1.000
_cell.length_c   1.000
_cell.angle_alpha   90.00
_cell.angle_beta   90.00
_cell.angle_gamma   90.00
#
_symmetry.space_group_name_H-M   'P 1'
#
loop_
_entity.id
_entity.type
_entity.pdbx_description
1 polymer ?
#
loop_
_entity_poly.entity_id
_entity_poly.type
_entity_poly.pdbx_seq_one_letter_code
_entity_poly.pdbx_strand_id
1 'polypeptide(L)'
;IENKVGVDPLKGGTLRMTSDEFFKNNKRKFDIIFLDGLHTYEQTIKDIDNSLKFINDKGVILIHDCLPKKIWNQIVPRIYGHWNGDVWKAIVHSRTYDHADTYTCIADHGLGIIFRRKNRDRLELKEKNFKNLKFRDYYKNHNKYMNLVNSKELEKIFNIN
;
A
#
# COMPACT_ATOMS: atom_id res chain seq x y z
N ILE A 1 17.45 -6.93 -10.37
CA ILE A 1 17.71 -6.63 -8.95
C ILE A 1 18.55 -7.77 -8.40
N GLU A 2 19.82 -7.51 -8.08
CA GLU A 2 20.75 -8.54 -7.61
C GLU A 2 20.44 -8.99 -6.18
N ASN A 3 20.18 -8.04 -5.28
CA ASN A 3 19.88 -8.30 -3.88
C ASN A 3 18.37 -8.23 -3.64
N LYS A 4 17.71 -9.37 -3.61
CA LYS A 4 16.27 -9.47 -3.33
C LYS A 4 15.97 -10.48 -2.24
N VAL A 5 14.94 -10.19 -1.44
CA VAL A 5 14.36 -11.09 -0.46
C VAL A 5 12.88 -11.21 -0.76
N GLY A 6 12.40 -12.43 -0.96
CA GLY A 6 10.98 -12.72 -1.11
C GLY A 6 10.48 -13.41 0.17
N VAL A 7 9.38 -12.94 0.71
CA VAL A 7 8.77 -13.48 1.94
C VAL A 7 7.37 -13.95 1.62
N ASP A 8 7.09 -15.22 1.86
CA ASP A 8 5.76 -15.82 1.66
C ASP A 8 5.60 -17.03 2.59
N PRO A 9 4.50 -17.13 3.36
CA PRO A 9 4.30 -18.23 4.29
C PRO A 9 3.96 -19.56 3.62
N LEU A 10 3.44 -19.55 2.38
CA LEU A 10 2.94 -20.74 1.71
C LEU A 10 3.83 -21.18 0.56
N LYS A 11 4.09 -20.28 -0.42
CA LYS A 11 4.82 -20.62 -1.66
C LYS A 11 5.42 -19.38 -2.30
N GLY A 12 6.43 -19.57 -3.16
CA GLY A 12 7.19 -18.42 -3.69
C GLY A 12 8.12 -17.84 -2.64
N GLY A 13 8.81 -16.78 -2.95
CA GLY A 13 9.76 -16.15 -2.04
C GLY A 13 11.02 -16.98 -1.74
N THR A 14 11.93 -16.39 -0.99
CA THR A 14 13.18 -17.04 -0.52
C THR A 14 13.10 -17.41 0.97
N LEU A 15 12.19 -16.79 1.71
CA LEU A 15 11.96 -17.05 3.13
C LEU A 15 10.52 -17.52 3.36
N ARG A 16 10.38 -18.66 4.01
CA ARG A 16 9.08 -19.30 4.33
C ARG A 16 8.62 -18.82 5.72
N MET A 17 8.03 -17.63 5.76
CA MET A 17 7.50 -17.01 6.99
C MET A 17 6.49 -15.91 6.63
N THR A 18 5.76 -15.44 7.63
CA THR A 18 4.89 -14.27 7.50
C THR A 18 5.69 -12.96 7.41
N SER A 19 5.06 -11.89 6.88
CA SER A 19 5.66 -10.55 6.91
C SER A 19 5.89 -10.07 8.34
N ASP A 20 4.99 -10.38 9.29
CA ASP A 20 5.13 -10.03 10.71
C ASP A 20 6.41 -10.66 11.31
N GLU A 21 6.65 -11.95 11.07
CA GLU A 21 7.86 -12.66 11.52
C GLU A 21 9.13 -12.10 10.88
N PHE A 22 9.05 -11.81 9.58
CA PHE A 22 10.16 -11.22 8.84
C PHE A 22 10.55 -9.86 9.43
N PHE A 23 9.62 -8.92 9.53
CA PHE A 23 9.90 -7.59 10.02
C PHE A 23 10.33 -7.56 11.49
N LYS A 24 9.83 -8.47 12.32
CA LYS A 24 10.27 -8.61 13.73
C LYS A 24 11.76 -8.92 13.85
N ASN A 25 12.30 -9.71 12.93
CA ASN A 25 13.70 -10.16 12.96
C ASN A 25 14.60 -9.39 12.00
N ASN A 26 14.05 -8.55 11.14
CA ASN A 26 14.79 -7.84 10.11
C ASN A 26 15.67 -6.74 10.72
N LYS A 27 16.91 -6.63 10.21
CA LYS A 27 17.87 -5.58 10.55
C LYS A 27 18.33 -4.77 9.33
N ARG A 28 17.87 -5.14 8.15
CA ARG A 28 18.26 -4.52 6.87
C ARG A 28 17.32 -3.41 6.51
N LYS A 29 17.81 -2.44 5.75
CA LYS A 29 17.01 -1.47 5.02
C LYS A 29 16.96 -1.84 3.54
N PHE A 30 15.95 -1.34 2.84
CA PHE A 30 15.68 -1.65 1.45
C PHE A 30 15.47 -0.37 0.65
N ASP A 31 15.83 -0.40 -0.63
CA ASP A 31 15.55 0.70 -1.55
C ASP A 31 14.15 0.57 -2.14
N ILE A 32 13.65 -0.67 -2.28
CA ILE A 32 12.30 -0.97 -2.75
C ILE A 32 11.69 -2.04 -1.85
N ILE A 33 10.47 -1.82 -1.39
CA ILE A 33 9.64 -2.83 -0.72
C ILE A 33 8.35 -2.97 -1.53
N PHE A 34 8.04 -4.19 -1.99
CA PHE A 34 6.82 -4.49 -2.73
C PHE A 34 5.90 -5.35 -1.85
N LEU A 35 4.70 -4.85 -1.61
CA LEU A 35 3.67 -5.50 -0.78
C LEU A 35 2.57 -6.04 -1.68
N ASP A 36 2.45 -7.37 -1.73
CA ASP A 36 1.43 -8.11 -2.46
C ASP A 36 1.06 -9.36 -1.65
N GLY A 37 0.76 -9.17 -0.38
CA GLY A 37 0.54 -10.23 0.59
C GLY A 37 -0.94 -10.53 0.84
N LEU A 38 -1.33 -10.60 2.11
CA LEU A 38 -2.73 -10.77 2.50
C LEU A 38 -3.52 -9.48 2.25
N HIS A 39 -4.51 -9.54 1.37
CA HIS A 39 -5.28 -8.39 0.91
C HIS A 39 -6.34 -7.94 1.92
N THR A 40 -5.95 -7.75 3.17
CA THR A 40 -6.80 -7.17 4.21
C THR A 40 -6.24 -5.85 4.71
N TYR A 41 -7.13 -4.91 5.04
CA TYR A 41 -6.74 -3.62 5.60
C TYR A 41 -5.78 -3.77 6.79
N GLU A 42 -6.12 -4.66 7.73
CA GLU A 42 -5.36 -4.83 8.96
C GLU A 42 -3.93 -5.32 8.72
N GLN A 43 -3.73 -6.26 7.80
CA GLN A 43 -2.38 -6.73 7.48
C GLN A 43 -1.64 -5.72 6.63
N THR A 44 -2.31 -5.14 5.63
CA THR A 44 -1.66 -4.17 4.73
C THR A 44 -1.15 -2.94 5.50
N ILE A 45 -1.93 -2.41 6.45
CA ILE A 45 -1.47 -1.24 7.22
C ILE A 45 -0.29 -1.57 8.13
N LYS A 46 -0.26 -2.77 8.75
CA LYS A 46 0.91 -3.25 9.49
C LYS A 46 2.15 -3.38 8.61
N ASP A 47 1.98 -3.92 7.41
CA ASP A 47 3.08 -4.07 6.46
C ASP A 47 3.60 -2.72 5.99
N ILE A 48 2.73 -1.72 5.77
CA ILE A 48 3.11 -0.33 5.49
C ILE A 48 3.90 0.26 6.66
N ASP A 49 3.40 0.15 7.89
CA ASP A 49 4.05 0.70 9.09
C ASP A 49 5.43 0.07 9.34
N ASN A 50 5.56 -1.22 9.12
CA ASN A 50 6.83 -1.91 9.20
C ASN A 50 7.76 -1.50 8.05
N SER A 51 7.25 -1.41 6.83
CA SER A 51 8.02 -0.98 5.66
C SER A 51 8.60 0.42 5.85
N LEU A 52 7.83 1.35 6.41
CA LEU A 52 8.28 2.71 6.72
C LEU A 52 9.49 2.75 7.69
N LYS A 53 9.65 1.74 8.56
CA LYS A 53 10.83 1.61 9.45
C LYS A 53 12.07 1.13 8.71
N PHE A 54 11.89 0.29 7.68
CA PHE A 54 12.97 -0.42 7.00
C PHE A 54 13.25 0.07 5.58
N ILE A 55 12.50 1.02 5.06
CA ILE A 55 12.80 1.67 3.79
C ILE A 55 13.94 2.68 3.95
N ASN A 56 14.85 2.75 2.97
CA ASN A 56 15.88 3.79 2.88
C ASN A 56 15.26 5.17 2.62
N ASP A 57 16.01 6.26 2.87
CA ASP A 57 15.49 7.64 2.74
C ASP A 57 15.02 7.98 1.33
N LYS A 58 15.69 7.44 0.31
CA LYS A 58 15.32 7.57 -1.11
C LYS A 58 14.57 6.37 -1.66
N GLY A 59 14.21 5.43 -0.80
CA GLY A 59 13.49 4.22 -1.19
C GLY A 59 12.02 4.46 -1.40
N VAL A 60 11.35 3.46 -1.99
CA VAL A 60 9.92 3.47 -2.29
C VAL A 60 9.24 2.19 -1.82
N ILE A 61 8.06 2.33 -1.24
CA ILE A 61 7.17 1.22 -0.91
C ILE A 61 6.09 1.18 -1.98
N LEU A 62 5.90 0.01 -2.58
CA LEU A 62 4.90 -0.26 -3.61
C LEU A 62 3.87 -1.25 -3.05
N ILE A 63 2.60 -0.99 -3.27
CA ILE A 63 1.50 -1.83 -2.78
C ILE A 63 0.59 -2.19 -3.95
N HIS A 64 0.37 -3.48 -4.18
CA HIS A 64 -0.51 -3.94 -5.24
C HIS A 64 -1.99 -3.91 -4.84
N ASP A 65 -2.89 -4.05 -5.82
CA ASP A 65 -4.35 -4.19 -5.65
C ASP A 65 -5.08 -3.05 -4.92
N CYS A 66 -4.62 -1.81 -5.09
CA CYS A 66 -5.18 -0.66 -4.37
C CYS A 66 -6.50 -0.11 -4.95
N LEU A 67 -6.90 -0.47 -6.19
CA LEU A 67 -8.06 0.12 -6.86
C LEU A 67 -9.14 -0.92 -7.22
N PRO A 68 -9.96 -1.35 -6.25
CA PRO A 68 -11.07 -2.26 -6.52
C PRO A 68 -12.12 -1.56 -7.40
N LYS A 69 -12.48 -2.19 -8.53
CA LYS A 69 -13.44 -1.64 -9.50
C LYS A 69 -14.91 -1.89 -9.11
N LYS A 70 -15.14 -2.94 -8.33
CA LYS A 70 -16.48 -3.39 -7.96
C LYS A 70 -16.53 -3.76 -6.47
N ILE A 71 -17.71 -3.67 -5.87
CA ILE A 71 -17.88 -3.95 -4.44
C ILE A 71 -17.38 -5.35 -4.04
N TRP A 72 -17.59 -6.36 -4.87
CA TRP A 72 -17.14 -7.72 -4.59
C TRP A 72 -15.62 -7.91 -4.73
N ASN A 73 -14.92 -7.02 -5.46
CA ASN A 73 -13.46 -7.08 -5.50
C ASN A 73 -12.82 -6.74 -4.16
N GLN A 74 -13.52 -5.98 -3.29
CA GLN A 74 -12.98 -5.51 -2.02
C GLN A 74 -13.55 -6.20 -0.78
N ILE A 75 -14.52 -7.13 -0.94
CA ILE A 75 -15.12 -7.82 0.22
C ILE A 75 -14.10 -8.75 0.86
N VAL A 76 -14.03 -8.70 2.18
CA VAL A 76 -13.23 -9.58 3.02
C VAL A 76 -14.19 -10.40 3.90
N PRO A 77 -14.09 -11.74 3.89
CA PRO A 77 -13.19 -12.59 3.11
C PRO A 77 -13.52 -12.62 1.62
N ARG A 78 -12.57 -13.09 0.78
CA ARG A 78 -12.77 -13.29 -0.66
C ARG A 78 -13.97 -14.19 -0.96
N ILE A 79 -14.82 -13.75 -1.89
CA ILE A 79 -15.99 -14.54 -2.31
C ILE A 79 -15.67 -15.30 -3.61
N TYR A 80 -15.34 -14.58 -4.69
CA TYR A 80 -15.02 -15.19 -6.00
C TYR A 80 -14.25 -14.23 -6.91
N GLY A 81 -13.65 -14.77 -7.95
CA GLY A 81 -13.04 -14.00 -9.05
C GLY A 81 -11.83 -13.18 -8.64
N HIS A 82 -11.61 -12.08 -9.35
CA HIS A 82 -10.56 -11.13 -9.05
C HIS A 82 -10.83 -10.42 -7.71
N TRP A 83 -9.80 -10.32 -6.87
CA TRP A 83 -9.95 -9.86 -5.50
C TRP A 83 -8.79 -8.96 -5.07
N ASN A 84 -9.10 -7.71 -4.86
CA ASN A 84 -8.18 -6.72 -4.31
C ASN A 84 -8.19 -6.72 -2.77
N GLY A 85 -9.22 -7.29 -2.15
CA GLY A 85 -9.44 -7.10 -0.73
C GLY A 85 -9.71 -5.64 -0.37
N ASP A 86 -9.61 -5.31 0.89
CA ASP A 86 -9.82 -3.93 1.34
C ASP A 86 -8.51 -3.14 1.55
N VAL A 87 -7.48 -3.47 0.74
CA VAL A 87 -6.17 -2.79 0.67
C VAL A 87 -6.31 -1.27 0.50
N TRP A 88 -7.28 -0.81 -0.29
CA TRP A 88 -7.54 0.61 -0.50
C TRP A 88 -7.71 1.41 0.80
N LYS A 89 -8.25 0.78 1.86
CA LYS A 89 -8.40 1.43 3.18
C LYS A 89 -7.05 1.71 3.83
N ALA A 90 -6.05 0.85 3.61
CA ALA A 90 -4.69 1.06 4.11
C ALA A 90 -4.01 2.22 3.36
N ILE A 91 -4.28 2.39 2.06
CA ILE A 91 -3.84 3.57 1.31
C ILE A 91 -4.48 4.84 1.87
N VAL A 92 -5.81 4.85 2.07
CA VAL A 92 -6.51 6.00 2.68
C VAL A 92 -5.93 6.33 4.05
N HIS A 93 -5.63 5.33 4.86
CA HIS A 93 -5.02 5.50 6.18
C HIS A 93 -3.61 6.10 6.07
N SER A 94 -2.73 5.52 5.24
CA SER A 94 -1.36 6.02 5.07
C SER A 94 -1.32 7.46 4.55
N ARG A 95 -2.31 7.89 3.76
CA ARG A 95 -2.46 9.29 3.32
C ARG A 95 -2.72 10.29 4.44
N THR A 96 -3.09 9.83 5.64
CA THR A 96 -3.26 10.69 6.81
C THR A 96 -1.97 10.89 7.61
N TYR A 97 -0.89 10.14 7.28
CA TYR A 97 0.39 10.26 7.97
C TYR A 97 1.14 11.51 7.53
N ASP A 98 1.80 12.19 8.46
CA ASP A 98 2.63 13.37 8.17
C ASP A 98 3.94 13.00 7.44
N HIS A 99 4.45 11.78 7.69
CA HIS A 99 5.75 11.28 7.26
C HIS A 99 5.69 10.26 6.13
N ALA A 100 4.51 10.10 5.50
CA ALA A 100 4.29 9.18 4.38
C ALA A 100 3.60 9.91 3.23
N ASP A 101 4.38 10.26 2.20
CA ASP A 101 3.87 10.90 0.98
C ASP A 101 3.33 9.81 0.04
N THR A 102 2.01 9.71 -0.05
CA THR A 102 1.30 8.55 -0.62
C THR A 102 0.51 8.92 -1.87
N TYR A 103 0.69 8.12 -2.91
CA TYR A 103 0.01 8.22 -4.22
C TYR A 103 -0.54 6.86 -4.63
N THR A 104 -1.45 6.84 -5.61
CA THR A 104 -1.90 5.61 -6.25
C THR A 104 -1.86 5.76 -7.77
N CYS A 105 -1.00 5.00 -8.43
CA CYS A 105 -0.95 4.94 -9.88
C CYS A 105 -2.13 4.12 -10.40
N ILE A 106 -2.79 4.63 -11.46
CA ILE A 106 -3.97 3.98 -12.07
C ILE A 106 -3.63 2.74 -12.92
N ALA A 107 -2.35 2.37 -13.00
CA ALA A 107 -1.91 1.18 -13.73
C ALA A 107 -2.39 -0.11 -13.04
N ASP A 108 -2.60 -1.15 -13.85
CA ASP A 108 -3.03 -2.48 -13.43
C ASP A 108 -4.29 -2.45 -12.54
N HIS A 109 -4.23 -3.01 -11.36
CA HIS A 109 -5.32 -2.99 -10.35
C HIS A 109 -5.12 -1.91 -9.28
N GLY A 110 -4.31 -0.91 -9.59
CA GLY A 110 -3.90 0.16 -8.71
C GLY A 110 -2.63 -0.15 -7.95
N LEU A 111 -1.59 0.63 -8.21
CA LEU A 111 -0.31 0.54 -7.51
C LEU A 111 -0.19 1.70 -6.52
N GLY A 112 -0.27 1.39 -5.23
CA GLY A 112 0.03 2.31 -4.15
C GLY A 112 1.54 2.58 -4.10
N ILE A 113 1.91 3.84 -3.87
CA ILE A 113 3.30 4.29 -3.87
C ILE A 113 3.50 5.18 -2.66
N ILE A 114 4.41 4.81 -1.77
CA ILE A 114 4.68 5.55 -0.55
C ILE A 114 6.16 5.89 -0.45
N PHE A 115 6.46 7.17 -0.25
CA PHE A 115 7.79 7.66 0.08
C PHE A 115 7.84 8.04 1.56
N ARG A 116 8.90 7.66 2.26
CA ARG A 116 9.16 8.07 3.64
C ARG A 116 9.69 9.51 3.66
N ARG A 117 8.78 10.47 3.54
CA ARG A 117 9.06 11.91 3.58
C ARG A 117 7.82 12.67 4.03
N LYS A 118 7.94 13.99 4.26
CA LYS A 118 6.80 14.85 4.57
C LYS A 118 5.71 14.71 3.50
N ASN A 119 4.51 14.40 3.95
CA ASN A 119 3.33 14.27 3.08
C ASN A 119 2.97 15.63 2.46
N ARG A 120 2.94 15.69 1.13
CA ARG A 120 2.68 16.93 0.37
C ARG A 120 1.19 17.26 0.25
N ASP A 121 0.34 16.23 0.34
CA ASP A 121 -1.11 16.35 0.23
C ASP A 121 -1.78 15.42 1.25
N ARG A 122 -1.60 15.77 2.54
CA ARG A 122 -2.13 14.97 3.64
C ARG A 122 -3.65 14.96 3.63
N LEU A 123 -4.23 13.76 3.64
CA LEU A 123 -5.66 13.57 3.70
C LEU A 123 -6.20 13.80 5.13
N GLU A 124 -7.13 14.71 5.26
CA GLU A 124 -7.87 14.92 6.51
C GLU A 124 -9.23 14.26 6.45
N LEU A 125 -9.48 13.35 7.40
CA LEU A 125 -10.74 12.64 7.55
C LEU A 125 -11.25 12.74 8.99
N LYS A 126 -12.56 12.86 9.13
CA LYS A 126 -13.24 12.80 10.45
C LYS A 126 -13.23 11.37 11.00
N GLU A 127 -13.40 10.37 10.13
CA GLU A 127 -13.33 8.95 10.50
C GLU A 127 -11.90 8.57 10.90
N LYS A 128 -11.77 8.03 12.09
CA LYS A 128 -10.47 7.56 12.64
C LYS A 128 -10.36 6.03 12.62
N ASN A 129 -11.48 5.34 12.50
CA ASN A 129 -11.48 3.90 12.32
C ASN A 129 -11.62 3.56 10.83
N PHE A 130 -10.50 3.50 10.13
CA PHE A 130 -10.44 3.26 8.67
C PHE A 130 -11.06 1.91 8.26
N LYS A 131 -11.14 0.93 9.16
CA LYS A 131 -11.85 -0.33 8.92
C LYS A 131 -13.33 -0.09 8.59
N ASN A 132 -13.94 0.94 9.17
CA ASN A 132 -15.35 1.29 8.98
C ASN A 132 -15.65 1.99 7.66
N LEU A 133 -14.65 2.42 6.90
CA LEU A 133 -14.86 3.04 5.58
C LEU A 133 -15.66 2.12 4.67
N LYS A 134 -16.69 2.67 4.04
CA LYS A 134 -17.57 1.93 3.15
C LYS A 134 -17.14 2.10 1.70
N PHE A 135 -17.35 1.09 0.87
CA PHE A 135 -17.02 1.14 -0.55
C PHE A 135 -17.71 2.31 -1.27
N ARG A 136 -18.94 2.69 -0.87
CA ARG A 136 -19.62 3.86 -1.43
C ARG A 136 -18.84 5.17 -1.18
N ASP A 137 -18.14 5.28 -0.04
CA ASP A 137 -17.39 6.48 0.33
C ASP A 137 -16.11 6.55 -0.48
N TYR A 138 -15.45 5.40 -0.67
CA TYR A 138 -14.35 5.24 -1.64
C TYR A 138 -14.79 5.65 -3.04
N TYR A 139 -15.90 5.10 -3.54
CA TYR A 139 -16.38 5.35 -4.89
C TYR A 139 -16.71 6.84 -5.14
N LYS A 140 -17.35 7.49 -4.17
CA LYS A 140 -17.69 8.93 -4.25
C LYS A 140 -16.49 9.84 -4.14
N ASN A 141 -15.46 9.46 -3.37
CA ASN A 141 -14.29 10.28 -3.07
C ASN A 141 -13.00 9.74 -3.70
N HIS A 142 -13.11 8.91 -4.70
CA HIS A 142 -12.05 8.10 -5.28
C HIS A 142 -10.75 8.89 -5.53
N ASN A 143 -10.81 9.97 -6.28
CA ASN A 143 -9.63 10.77 -6.60
C ASN A 143 -8.96 11.34 -5.34
N LYS A 144 -9.77 11.90 -4.42
CA LYS A 144 -9.28 12.49 -3.18
C LYS A 144 -8.68 11.44 -2.25
N TYR A 145 -9.37 10.31 -2.07
CA TYR A 145 -8.94 9.25 -1.14
C TYR A 145 -7.65 8.58 -1.60
N MET A 146 -7.52 8.35 -2.89
CA MET A 146 -6.42 7.57 -3.44
C MET A 146 -5.26 8.41 -3.93
N ASN A 147 -5.41 9.76 -4.06
CA ASN A 147 -4.39 10.63 -4.67
C ASN A 147 -3.89 10.06 -6.00
N LEU A 148 -4.83 9.94 -6.95
CA LEU A 148 -4.58 9.24 -8.20
C LEU A 148 -3.57 9.98 -9.07
N VAL A 149 -2.65 9.22 -9.63
CA VAL A 149 -1.65 9.70 -10.60
C VAL A 149 -1.57 8.74 -11.78
N ASN A 150 -1.29 9.29 -12.95
CA ASN A 150 -0.94 8.51 -14.13
C ASN A 150 0.59 8.31 -14.22
N SER A 151 1.05 7.50 -15.18
CA SER A 151 2.46 7.17 -15.34
C SER A 151 3.35 8.39 -15.58
N LYS A 152 2.88 9.40 -16.34
CA LYS A 152 3.64 10.64 -16.60
C LYS A 152 3.78 11.52 -15.36
N GLU A 153 2.74 11.58 -14.55
CA GLU A 153 2.77 12.29 -13.26
C GLU A 153 3.70 11.58 -12.28
N LEU A 154 3.68 10.24 -12.28
CA LEU A 154 4.54 9.42 -11.46
C LEU A 154 6.03 9.63 -11.79
N GLU A 155 6.41 9.69 -13.06
CA GLU A 155 7.78 10.01 -13.48
C GLU A 155 8.26 11.34 -12.90
N LYS A 156 7.41 12.37 -12.89
CA LYS A 156 7.74 13.67 -12.28
C LYS A 156 7.96 13.55 -10.77
N ILE A 157 7.14 12.73 -10.08
CA ILE A 157 7.24 12.52 -8.63
C ILE A 157 8.56 11.84 -8.27
N PHE A 158 9.02 10.87 -9.07
CA PHE A 158 10.32 10.23 -8.89
C PHE A 158 11.51 11.16 -9.17
N ASN A 159 11.40 12.04 -10.19
CA ASN A 159 12.47 12.96 -10.56
C ASN A 159 12.67 14.15 -9.59
N ILE A 160 11.76 14.34 -8.64
CA ILE A 160 11.86 15.38 -7.60
C ILE A 160 12.60 14.83 -6.34
N ASN A 161 13.10 13.61 -6.39
CA ASN A 161 13.78 12.93 -5.27
C ASN A 161 15.32 13.04 -5.37
#